data_c0a8bee08ba1c740de8676bfb93c81ab
#
_entry.id   c0a8bee08ba1c740de8676bfb93c81ab
#
_cell.length_a   1.000
_cell.length_b   1.000
_cell.length_c   1.000
_cell.angle_alpha   90.00
_cell.angle_beta   90.00
_cell.angle_gamma   90.00
#
_symmetry.space_group_name_H-M   'P 1'
#
loop_
_entity.id
_entity.type
_entity.pdbx_description
1 polymer ?
#
loop_
_entity_poly.entity_id
_entity_poly.type
_entity_poly.pdbx_seq_one_letter_code
_entity_poly.pdbx_strand_id
1 'polypeptide(L)'
;MGTRLWFDEEYAAGHGDSTEGEPVTRLGIAVEKTLFRGKSEYQEVLVFESKGWGRVLTLDGCFMVTERDEYVYHEMLAHPAMSAHGSAKNVLIIGG
;
A
#
# COMPACT_ATOMS: atom_id res chain seq x y z
N MET A 1 6.82 -12.90 -26.51
CA MET A 1 7.01 -12.13 -25.57
C MET A 1 5.92 -11.29 -25.28
N GLY A 2 5.23 -11.35 -24.33
CA GLY A 2 4.14 -10.50 -24.00
C GLY A 2 4.60 -9.24 -23.37
N THR A 3 3.72 -8.28 -23.34
CA THR A 3 3.96 -7.05 -22.67
C THR A 3 3.67 -7.24 -21.21
N ARG A 4 4.58 -6.82 -20.35
CA ARG A 4 4.37 -6.92 -18.94
C ARG A 4 3.62 -5.69 -18.43
N LEU A 5 2.62 -5.92 -17.62
CA LEU A 5 1.86 -4.83 -17.04
C LEU A 5 2.50 -4.43 -15.72
N TRP A 6 2.62 -3.14 -15.51
CA TRP A 6 3.23 -2.62 -14.29
C TRP A 6 2.23 -1.74 -13.57
N PHE A 7 2.26 -1.79 -12.25
CA PHE A 7 1.56 -0.82 -11.43
C PHE A 7 2.62 0.12 -10.86
N ASP A 8 2.47 1.42 -11.07
CA ASP A 8 3.42 2.41 -10.60
C ASP A 8 2.79 3.34 -9.59
N GLU A 9 3.47 3.55 -8.48
CA GLU A 9 3.11 4.59 -7.54
C GLU A 9 4.03 5.76 -7.83
N GLU A 10 3.48 6.91 -8.09
CA GLU A 10 4.26 8.07 -8.53
C GLU A 10 4.32 9.15 -7.47
N TYR A 11 5.47 9.80 -7.38
CA TYR A 11 5.68 10.83 -6.38
C TYR A 11 6.13 12.11 -7.08
N ALA A 12 5.50 13.22 -6.72
CA ALA A 12 5.89 14.50 -7.27
C ALA A 12 7.10 15.03 -6.52
N ALA A 13 7.86 15.88 -7.18
CA ALA A 13 8.98 16.50 -6.54
C ALA A 13 8.50 17.58 -5.60
N GLY A 14 9.20 17.82 -4.61
CA GLY A 14 8.96 18.91 -3.75
C GLY A 14 8.00 18.61 -2.71
N HIS A 15 7.97 19.47 -1.76
CA HIS A 15 7.07 19.33 -0.84
C HIS A 15 6.33 20.39 -0.74
N GLY A 16 5.42 20.40 -0.53
CA GLY A 16 4.78 21.47 -0.32
C GLY A 16 4.13 22.07 -1.27
N ASP A 17 4.45 22.48 -2.16
CA ASP A 17 3.70 23.24 -2.88
C ASP A 17 3.41 22.70 -4.01
N SER A 18 3.64 22.28 -4.44
CA SER A 18 3.47 21.94 -5.49
C SER A 18 2.74 21.62 -6.28
N THR A 19 2.37 21.76 -6.18
CA THR A 19 1.55 21.78 -6.89
C THR A 19 1.60 21.05 -7.94
N GLU A 20 1.51 20.91 -8.52
CA GLU A 20 1.49 20.37 -9.54
C GLU A 20 2.54 19.85 -10.08
N GLY A 21 3.30 19.56 -9.59
CA GLY A 21 4.41 19.05 -10.12
C GLY A 21 4.24 17.83 -10.87
N GLU A 22 4.98 17.61 -11.89
CA GLU A 22 4.95 16.37 -12.57
C GLU A 22 5.64 15.33 -11.73
N PRO A 23 5.24 14.07 -11.79
CA PRO A 23 5.90 13.02 -11.03
C PRO A 23 7.34 12.87 -11.48
N VAL A 24 8.26 12.80 -10.54
CA VAL A 24 9.66 12.63 -10.87
C VAL A 24 10.22 11.32 -10.34
N THR A 25 9.47 10.62 -9.52
CA THR A 25 9.89 9.34 -8.98
C THR A 25 8.73 8.38 -9.01
N ARG A 26 8.99 7.15 -9.35
CA ARG A 26 7.94 6.15 -9.28
C ARG A 26 8.50 4.84 -8.81
N LEU A 27 7.65 4.07 -8.12
CA LEU A 27 7.98 2.73 -7.70
C LEU A 27 7.02 1.80 -8.42
N GLY A 28 7.55 0.86 -9.16
CA GLY A 28 6.72 -0.03 -9.95
C GLY A 28 6.82 -1.46 -9.52
N ILE A 29 5.71 -2.19 -9.56
CA ILE A 29 5.66 -3.60 -9.30
C ILE A 29 4.97 -4.26 -10.49
N ALA A 30 5.56 -5.32 -11.01
CA ALA A 30 4.99 -6.04 -12.16
C ALA A 30 3.73 -6.77 -11.74
N VAL A 31 2.69 -6.61 -12.52
CA VAL A 31 1.41 -7.23 -12.25
C VAL A 31 1.31 -8.53 -13.01
N GLU A 32 1.09 -9.63 -12.30
CA GLU A 32 0.88 -10.90 -12.98
C GLU A 32 -0.58 -11.12 -13.28
N LYS A 33 -1.44 -10.76 -12.35
CA LYS A 33 -2.86 -10.99 -12.53
C LYS A 33 -3.63 -10.00 -11.69
N THR A 34 -4.60 -9.34 -12.28
CA THR A 34 -5.49 -8.46 -11.52
C THR A 34 -6.56 -9.31 -10.87
N LEU A 35 -6.66 -9.23 -9.56
CA LEU A 35 -7.65 -10.00 -8.81
C LEU A 35 -8.92 -9.22 -8.58
N PHE A 36 -8.82 -7.93 -8.35
CA PHE A 36 -10.00 -7.11 -8.12
C PHE A 36 -9.69 -5.67 -8.51
N ARG A 37 -10.61 -5.04 -9.19
CA ARG A 37 -10.51 -3.62 -9.50
C ARG A 37 -11.89 -3.02 -9.33
N GLY A 38 -12.01 -2.04 -8.49
CA GLY A 38 -13.29 -1.41 -8.23
C GLY A 38 -13.14 -0.06 -7.59
N LYS A 39 -14.25 0.58 -7.33
CA LYS A 39 -14.27 1.88 -6.72
C LYS A 39 -15.35 1.90 -5.67
N SER A 40 -14.98 2.24 -4.44
CA SER A 40 -15.97 2.42 -3.41
C SER A 40 -16.45 3.85 -3.47
N GLU A 41 -17.34 4.24 -2.53
CA GLU A 41 -17.77 5.60 -2.46
C GLU A 41 -16.63 6.52 -2.20
N TYR A 42 -15.54 6.07 -1.61
CA TYR A 42 -14.49 6.94 -1.16
C TYR A 42 -13.17 6.77 -1.91
N GLN A 43 -12.90 5.63 -2.48
CA GLN A 43 -11.58 5.44 -3.09
C GLN A 43 -11.60 4.30 -4.10
N GLU A 44 -10.59 4.31 -4.95
CA GLU A 44 -10.40 3.24 -5.91
C GLU A 44 -9.59 2.14 -5.26
N VAL A 45 -9.98 0.90 -5.51
CA VAL A 45 -9.34 -0.27 -4.92
C VAL A 45 -8.82 -1.15 -6.03
N LEU A 46 -7.56 -1.54 -5.95
CA LEU A 46 -6.99 -2.48 -6.89
C LEU A 46 -6.20 -3.53 -6.12
N VAL A 47 -6.49 -4.78 -6.38
CA VAL A 47 -5.75 -5.90 -5.80
C VAL A 47 -5.19 -6.73 -6.93
N PHE A 48 -3.92 -7.01 -6.90
CA PHE A 48 -3.31 -7.82 -7.94
C PHE A 48 -2.26 -8.76 -7.36
N GLU A 49 -1.92 -9.78 -8.14
CA GLU A 49 -0.85 -10.67 -7.76
C GLU A 49 0.43 -10.24 -8.43
N SER A 50 1.51 -10.21 -7.68
CA SER A 50 2.82 -9.94 -8.22
C SER A 50 3.70 -11.13 -7.94
N LYS A 51 4.78 -11.26 -8.72
CA LYS A 51 5.61 -12.42 -8.57
C LYS A 51 6.46 -12.38 -7.32
N GLY A 52 6.97 -11.26 -6.98
CA GLY A 52 7.90 -11.17 -5.87
C GLY A 52 7.27 -10.79 -4.55
N TRP A 53 6.12 -10.14 -4.58
CA TRP A 53 5.52 -9.59 -3.37
C TRP A 53 4.21 -10.25 -2.98
N GLY A 54 3.74 -11.22 -3.79
CA GLY A 54 2.46 -11.87 -3.54
C GLY A 54 1.31 -10.94 -3.90
N ARG A 55 0.23 -11.02 -3.16
CA ARG A 55 -0.91 -10.16 -3.42
C ARG A 55 -0.64 -8.77 -2.90
N VAL A 56 -1.02 -7.78 -3.67
CA VAL A 56 -0.77 -6.38 -3.37
C VAL A 56 -2.09 -5.63 -3.35
N LEU A 57 -2.31 -4.85 -2.31
CA LEU A 57 -3.49 -4.00 -2.21
C LEU A 57 -3.07 -2.56 -2.42
N THR A 58 -3.76 -1.88 -3.32
CA THR A 58 -3.54 -0.44 -3.51
C THR A 58 -4.85 0.30 -3.33
N LEU A 59 -4.77 1.51 -2.81
CA LEU A 59 -5.92 2.40 -2.65
C LEU A 59 -5.54 3.73 -3.28
N ASP A 60 -6.39 4.20 -4.21
CA ASP A 60 -6.17 5.46 -4.92
C ASP A 60 -4.77 5.55 -5.53
N GLY A 61 -4.28 4.44 -6.06
CA GLY A 61 -2.99 4.44 -6.73
C GLY A 61 -1.79 4.33 -5.80
N CYS A 62 -2.00 4.13 -4.51
CA CYS A 62 -0.91 4.01 -3.55
C CYS A 62 -0.82 2.60 -3.00
N PHE A 63 0.40 2.09 -2.87
CA PHE A 63 0.60 0.79 -2.26
C PHE A 63 0.23 0.85 -0.79
N MET A 64 -0.59 -0.08 -0.35
CA MET A 64 -0.98 -0.13 1.05
C MET A 64 -0.34 -1.31 1.77
N VAL A 65 -0.42 -2.51 1.18
CA VAL A 65 0.15 -3.67 1.83
C VAL A 65 0.42 -4.74 0.78
N THR A 66 1.47 -5.52 0.99
CA THR A 66 1.75 -6.70 0.18
C THR A 66 1.82 -7.90 1.10
N GLU A 67 1.55 -9.08 0.56
CA GLU A 67 1.60 -10.29 1.39
C GLU A 67 2.98 -10.52 1.95
N ARG A 68 3.99 -10.16 1.21
CA ARG A 68 5.36 -10.45 1.62
C ARG A 68 5.76 -9.68 2.87
N ASP A 69 5.29 -8.46 3.03
CA ASP A 69 5.70 -7.65 4.18
C ASP A 69 4.55 -7.25 5.08
N GLU A 70 3.38 -7.88 4.92
CA GLU A 70 2.24 -7.48 5.72
C GLU A 70 2.50 -7.70 7.22
N TYR A 71 3.26 -8.73 7.56
CA TYR A 71 3.50 -8.97 8.97
C TYR A 71 4.30 -7.83 9.61
N VAL A 72 5.20 -7.22 8.87
CA VAL A 72 5.97 -6.09 9.38
C VAL A 72 5.05 -4.91 9.68
N TYR A 73 4.15 -4.64 8.75
CA TYR A 73 3.21 -3.55 8.91
C TYR A 73 2.34 -3.76 10.15
N HIS A 74 1.76 -4.94 10.29
CA HIS A 74 0.88 -5.22 11.40
C HIS A 74 1.63 -5.21 12.73
N GLU A 75 2.83 -5.75 12.76
CA GLU A 75 3.59 -5.76 14.00
C GLU A 75 4.02 -4.36 14.41
N MET A 76 4.40 -3.53 13.45
CA MET A 76 4.82 -2.17 13.77
C MET A 76 3.66 -1.28 14.20
N LEU A 77 2.45 -1.62 13.81
CA LEU A 77 1.29 -0.89 14.29
C LEU A 77 0.99 -1.22 15.74
N ALA A 78 1.23 -2.44 16.15
CA ALA A 78 0.81 -2.90 17.48
C ALA A 78 1.93 -2.93 18.49
N HIS A 79 3.06 -3.51 18.15
CA HIS A 79 4.10 -3.82 19.13
C HIS A 79 4.72 -2.61 19.81
N PRO A 80 5.09 -1.55 19.09
CA PRO A 80 5.68 -0.40 19.78
C PRO A 80 4.74 0.23 20.80
N ALA A 81 3.47 0.37 20.46
CA ALA A 81 2.50 0.96 21.37
C ALA A 81 2.24 0.06 22.56
N MET A 82 2.08 -1.24 22.31
CA MET A 82 1.83 -2.18 23.39
C MET A 82 3.03 -2.28 24.33
N SER A 83 4.24 -2.28 23.77
CA SER A 83 5.43 -2.33 24.58
C SER A 83 5.62 -1.05 25.39
N ALA A 84 5.35 0.09 24.80
CA ALA A 84 5.49 1.36 25.49
C ALA A 84 4.50 1.48 26.64
N HIS A 85 3.30 0.95 26.48
CA HIS A 85 2.32 1.02 27.56
C HIS A 85 2.66 0.03 28.67
N GLY A 86 3.10 -1.15 28.31
CA GLY A 86 3.54 -2.11 29.29
C GLY A 86 2.47 -2.98 29.91
N SER A 87 1.26 -2.53 30.03
CA SER A 87 0.23 -3.32 30.68
C SER A 87 -1.15 -3.02 30.11
N ALA A 88 -1.24 -2.92 28.80
CA ALA A 88 -2.52 -2.61 28.17
C ALA A 88 -3.51 -3.75 28.38
N LYS A 89 -4.69 -3.41 28.85
CA LYS A 89 -5.75 -4.39 29.05
C LYS A 89 -6.87 -4.19 28.06
N ASN A 90 -7.05 -3.00 27.57
CA ASN A 90 -8.08 -2.73 26.58
C ASN A 90 -7.44 -2.12 25.35
N VAL A 91 -7.80 -2.63 24.18
CA VAL A 91 -7.20 -2.21 22.93
C VAL A 91 -8.32 -1.94 21.94
N LEU A 92 -8.24 -0.81 21.26
CA LEU A 92 -9.18 -0.48 20.21
C LEU A 92 -8.44 -0.45 18.88
N ILE A 93 -8.94 -1.18 17.90
CA ILE A 93 -8.37 -1.17 16.55
C ILE A 93 -9.37 -0.54 15.62
N ILE A 94 -8.94 0.54 14.96
CA ILE A 94 -9.79 1.24 14.01
C ILE A 94 -9.37 0.85 12.61
N GLY A 95 -10.32 0.39 11.81
CA GLY A 95 -10.06 0.00 10.43
C GLY A 95 -9.40 -1.36 10.28
N GLY A 96 -9.29 -2.08 11.33
CA GLY A 96 -8.62 -3.37 11.32
C GLY A 96 -9.41 -4.55 10.78
#